data_f6f62bf3d25beb2318d9116281354dfc
#
_entry.id   f6f62bf3d25beb2318d9116281354dfc
#
_cell.length_a   1.000
_cell.length_b   1.000
_cell.length_c   1.000
_cell.angle_alpha   90.00
_cell.angle_beta   90.00
_cell.angle_gamma   90.00
#
_symmetry.space_group_name_H-M   'P 1'
#
loop_
_entity.id
_entity.type
_entity.pdbx_description
1 polymer ?
#
loop_
_entity_poly.entity_id
_entity_poly.type
_entity_poly.pdbx_seq_one_letter_code
_entity_poly.pdbx_strand_id
1 'polypeptide(L)'
;MHFPYLQPFDDVNKRVSRLAANIPFNRKNLSPLSFIDVPEDYYIKGMLAVYELNRTDLLKDVFIWAYERSAMRYAAIRQSLGEPDTFRLKYRDEMKNTIVKIILQKAQKDGAIQIIKDDANNLPQNDQAKFIESVETELIGLHDGNFARYKISPSEFKRWKQIWDNGSN
;
A
#
# COMPACT_ATOMS: atom_id res chain seq x y z
N MET A 1 -1.66 22.54 -16.34
CA MET A 1 -0.86 22.06 -17.49
C MET A 1 0.32 22.96 -17.86
N HIS A 2 0.64 23.97 -17.10
CA HIS A 2 1.70 24.93 -17.45
C HIS A 2 3.13 24.46 -17.09
N PHE A 3 3.30 23.46 -16.22
CA PHE A 3 4.62 23.02 -15.75
C PHE A 3 5.60 22.60 -16.87
N PRO A 4 5.19 21.82 -17.91
CA PRO A 4 6.12 21.47 -18.97
C PRO A 4 6.51 22.66 -19.85
N TYR A 5 5.66 23.69 -19.92
CA TYR A 5 5.92 24.93 -20.65
C TYR A 5 6.79 25.89 -19.87
N LEU A 6 6.50 26.08 -18.58
CA LEU A 6 7.25 26.97 -17.70
C LEU A 6 8.63 26.45 -17.33
N GLN A 7 8.85 25.14 -17.45
CA GLN A 7 10.10 24.46 -17.12
C GLN A 7 10.75 24.97 -15.82
N PRO A 8 10.04 24.93 -14.66
CA PRO A 8 10.53 25.49 -13.42
C PRO A 8 11.71 24.71 -12.83
N PHE A 9 12.03 23.55 -13.38
CA PHE A 9 13.15 22.70 -12.97
C PHE A 9 14.08 22.45 -14.17
N ASP A 10 15.36 22.20 -13.91
CA ASP A 10 16.34 21.86 -14.95
C ASP A 10 15.98 20.56 -15.69
N ASP A 11 15.36 19.59 -14.98
CA ASP A 11 14.84 18.34 -15.54
C ASP A 11 13.50 17.98 -14.89
N VAL A 12 12.95 16.83 -15.26
CA VAL A 12 11.76 16.18 -14.70
C VAL A 12 10.43 16.95 -14.84
N ASN A 13 10.37 18.07 -15.54
CA ASN A 13 9.16 18.89 -15.66
C ASN A 13 7.92 18.10 -16.15
N LYS A 14 8.11 17.20 -17.11
CA LYS A 14 7.03 16.31 -17.61
C LYS A 14 6.53 15.35 -16.52
N ARG A 15 7.44 14.77 -15.72
CA ARG A 15 7.08 13.86 -14.60
C ARG A 15 6.36 14.61 -13.50
N VAL A 16 6.86 15.77 -13.11
CA VAL A 16 6.22 16.62 -12.09
C VAL A 16 4.82 17.04 -12.55
N SER A 17 4.65 17.42 -13.82
CA SER A 17 3.35 17.77 -14.39
C SER A 17 2.34 16.61 -14.29
N ARG A 18 2.75 15.39 -14.62
CA ARG A 18 1.88 14.19 -14.52
C ARG A 18 1.50 13.88 -13.07
N LEU A 19 2.44 14.02 -12.14
CA LEU A 19 2.15 13.83 -10.71
C LEU A 19 1.22 14.93 -10.18
N ALA A 20 1.49 16.19 -10.54
CA ALA A 20 0.66 17.32 -10.13
C ALA A 20 -0.77 17.24 -10.66
N ALA A 21 -0.99 16.58 -11.80
CA ALA A 21 -2.32 16.32 -12.34
C ALA A 21 -3.19 15.47 -11.39
N ASN A 22 -2.58 14.70 -10.49
CA ASN A 22 -3.29 13.88 -9.50
C ASN A 22 -3.75 14.67 -8.26
N ILE A 23 -3.25 15.89 -8.03
CA ILE A 23 -3.64 16.68 -6.85
C ILE A 23 -5.16 16.88 -6.74
N PRO A 24 -5.88 17.33 -7.79
CA PRO A 24 -7.32 17.51 -7.71
C PRO A 24 -8.08 16.19 -7.55
N PHE A 25 -7.60 15.08 -8.11
CA PHE A 25 -8.21 13.77 -7.93
C PHE A 25 -8.07 13.29 -6.49
N ASN A 26 -6.88 13.38 -5.92
CA ASN A 26 -6.61 13.00 -4.53
C ASN A 26 -7.44 13.83 -3.53
N ARG A 27 -7.56 15.16 -3.77
CA ARG A 27 -8.37 16.04 -2.91
C ARG A 27 -9.86 15.70 -2.93
N LYS A 28 -10.34 15.12 -4.02
CA LYS A 28 -11.74 14.71 -4.18
C LYS A 28 -11.96 13.22 -3.93
N ASN A 29 -10.95 12.51 -3.43
CA ASN A 29 -10.98 11.07 -3.20
C ASN A 29 -11.38 10.26 -4.45
N LEU A 30 -10.94 10.71 -5.62
CA LEU A 30 -11.12 10.03 -6.89
C LEU A 30 -9.95 9.10 -7.21
N SER A 31 -10.17 8.16 -8.13
CA SER A 31 -9.12 7.27 -8.60
C SER A 31 -7.91 8.04 -9.15
N PRO A 32 -6.68 7.58 -8.87
CA PRO A 32 -5.49 8.23 -9.41
C PRO A 32 -5.40 8.08 -10.93
N LEU A 33 -4.95 9.14 -11.59
CA LEU A 33 -4.68 9.16 -13.03
C LEU A 33 -3.29 8.58 -13.31
N SER A 34 -3.22 7.62 -14.23
CA SER A 34 -1.98 7.04 -14.75
C SER A 34 -1.88 7.23 -16.27
N PHE A 35 -0.67 7.47 -16.75
CA PHE A 35 -0.36 7.60 -18.18
C PHE A 35 0.35 6.36 -18.77
N ILE A 36 0.38 5.25 -18.04
CA ILE A 36 1.17 4.05 -18.42
C ILE A 36 0.79 3.52 -19.80
N ASP A 37 -0.52 3.51 -20.11
CA ASP A 37 -1.02 2.92 -21.36
C ASP A 37 -1.28 3.96 -22.46
N VAL A 38 -0.94 5.23 -22.21
CA VAL A 38 -1.15 6.29 -23.20
C VAL A 38 -0.10 6.15 -24.31
N PRO A 39 -0.52 5.98 -25.57
CA PRO A 39 0.43 5.97 -26.68
C PRO A 39 1.21 7.28 -26.73
N GLU A 40 2.53 7.19 -26.79
CA GLU A 40 3.42 8.35 -26.64
C GLU A 40 3.19 9.40 -27.73
N ASP A 41 2.92 8.97 -28.95
CA ASP A 41 2.67 9.85 -30.08
C ASP A 41 1.41 10.71 -29.91
N TYR A 42 0.32 10.18 -29.34
CA TYR A 42 -0.88 10.96 -29.02
C TYR A 42 -0.62 11.99 -27.92
N TYR A 43 0.13 11.61 -26.90
CA TYR A 43 0.51 12.54 -25.84
C TYR A 43 1.39 13.68 -26.39
N ILE A 44 2.39 13.35 -27.21
CA ILE A 44 3.29 14.35 -27.81
C ILE A 44 2.51 15.28 -28.76
N LYS A 45 1.66 14.74 -29.64
CA LYS A 45 0.82 15.55 -30.53
C LYS A 45 -0.13 16.46 -29.73
N GLY A 46 -0.72 15.95 -28.66
CA GLY A 46 -1.54 16.75 -27.74
C GLY A 46 -0.78 17.89 -27.10
N MET A 47 0.46 17.67 -26.68
CA MET A 47 1.32 18.70 -26.11
C MET A 47 1.74 19.74 -27.16
N LEU A 48 2.11 19.32 -28.37
CA LEU A 48 2.45 20.22 -29.48
C LEU A 48 1.25 21.09 -29.88
N ALA A 49 0.04 20.51 -29.94
CA ALA A 49 -1.17 21.27 -30.23
C ALA A 49 -1.41 22.39 -29.18
N VAL A 50 -1.10 22.15 -27.92
CA VAL A 50 -1.17 23.18 -26.88
C VAL A 50 -0.10 24.25 -27.08
N TYR A 51 1.14 23.87 -27.37
CA TYR A 51 2.26 24.82 -27.46
C TYR A 51 2.24 25.67 -28.72
N GLU A 52 1.94 25.06 -29.86
CA GLU A 52 2.04 25.73 -31.15
C GLU A 52 0.71 26.34 -31.60
N LEU A 53 -0.41 25.72 -31.26
CA LEU A 53 -1.73 26.10 -31.76
C LEU A 53 -2.66 26.65 -30.68
N ASN A 54 -2.22 26.67 -29.41
CA ASN A 54 -3.03 27.02 -28.24
C ASN A 54 -4.35 26.21 -28.16
N ARG A 55 -4.33 24.95 -28.65
CA ARG A 55 -5.49 24.04 -28.65
C ARG A 55 -5.33 22.93 -27.64
N THR A 56 -6.33 22.77 -26.79
CA THR A 56 -6.30 21.80 -25.69
C THR A 56 -7.13 20.54 -25.96
N ASP A 57 -7.89 20.51 -27.06
CA ASP A 57 -8.88 19.46 -27.34
C ASP A 57 -8.26 18.07 -27.33
N LEU A 58 -7.20 17.87 -28.16
CA LEU A 58 -6.54 16.58 -28.28
C LEU A 58 -5.93 16.13 -26.93
N LEU A 59 -5.29 17.03 -26.21
CA LEU A 59 -4.71 16.71 -24.91
C LEU A 59 -5.78 16.39 -23.86
N LYS A 60 -6.94 17.06 -23.93
CA LYS A 60 -8.11 16.76 -23.09
C LYS A 60 -8.62 15.35 -23.36
N ASP A 61 -8.74 14.93 -24.64
CA ASP A 61 -9.19 13.59 -25.00
C ASP A 61 -8.21 12.53 -24.49
N VAL A 62 -6.92 12.76 -24.61
CA VAL A 62 -5.86 11.89 -24.04
C VAL A 62 -6.01 11.77 -22.53
N PHE A 63 -6.32 12.88 -21.83
CA PHE A 63 -6.54 12.86 -20.39
C PHE A 63 -7.79 12.09 -19.99
N ILE A 64 -8.91 12.28 -20.68
CA ILE A 64 -10.16 11.55 -20.43
C ILE A 64 -9.93 10.06 -20.62
N TRP A 65 -9.38 9.68 -21.75
CA TRP A 65 -9.06 8.28 -22.04
C TRP A 65 -8.14 7.64 -20.97
N ALA A 66 -7.07 8.35 -20.60
CA ALA A 66 -6.13 7.89 -19.58
C ALA A 66 -6.80 7.72 -18.21
N TYR A 67 -7.71 8.64 -17.85
CA TYR A 67 -8.44 8.60 -16.59
C TYR A 67 -9.43 7.43 -16.54
N GLU A 68 -10.25 7.25 -17.58
CA GLU A 68 -11.21 6.14 -17.67
C GLU A 68 -10.49 4.79 -17.53
N ARG A 69 -9.38 4.62 -18.24
CA ARG A 69 -8.58 3.39 -18.18
C ARG A 69 -7.94 3.19 -16.80
N SER A 70 -7.45 4.25 -16.17
CA SER A 70 -6.90 4.21 -14.81
C SER A 70 -7.98 3.85 -13.79
N ALA A 71 -9.17 4.44 -13.91
CA ALA A 71 -10.29 4.17 -13.02
C ALA A 71 -10.77 2.72 -13.12
N MET A 72 -10.90 2.17 -14.34
CA MET A 72 -11.25 0.76 -14.57
C MET A 72 -10.22 -0.18 -13.95
N ARG A 73 -8.92 0.08 -14.16
CA ARG A 73 -7.84 -0.74 -13.58
C ARG A 73 -7.85 -0.66 -12.05
N TYR A 74 -8.05 0.52 -11.49
CA TYR A 74 -8.12 0.71 -10.05
C TYR A 74 -9.33 0.00 -9.43
N ALA A 75 -10.49 0.06 -10.09
CA ALA A 75 -11.68 -0.66 -9.68
C ALA A 75 -11.46 -2.19 -9.70
N ALA A 76 -10.85 -2.72 -10.77
CA ALA A 76 -10.52 -4.14 -10.88
C ALA A 76 -9.54 -4.60 -9.79
N ILE A 77 -8.51 -3.80 -9.48
CA ILE A 77 -7.57 -4.08 -8.38
C ILE A 77 -8.29 -4.07 -7.03
N ARG A 78 -9.12 -3.06 -6.76
CA ARG A 78 -9.91 -3.02 -5.52
C ARG A 78 -10.83 -4.22 -5.37
N GLN A 79 -11.48 -4.62 -6.45
CA GLN A 79 -12.36 -5.80 -6.45
C GLN A 79 -11.58 -7.10 -6.23
N SER A 80 -10.36 -7.23 -6.77
CA SER A 80 -9.49 -8.39 -6.58
C SER A 80 -8.87 -8.47 -5.19
N LEU A 81 -8.60 -7.32 -4.55
CA LEU A 81 -8.04 -7.27 -3.20
C LEU A 81 -9.10 -7.49 -2.11
N GLY A 82 -10.40 -7.47 -2.45
CA GLY A 82 -11.50 -7.52 -1.50
C GLY A 82 -11.64 -6.24 -0.66
N GLU A 83 -12.66 -6.21 0.17
CA GLU A 83 -12.80 -5.13 1.16
C GLU A 83 -11.70 -5.27 2.23
N PRO A 84 -11.12 -4.15 2.70
CA PRO A 84 -10.19 -4.17 3.82
C PRO A 84 -10.86 -4.86 5.02
N ASP A 85 -10.18 -5.82 5.62
CA ASP A 85 -10.69 -6.47 6.83
C ASP A 85 -10.82 -5.43 7.95
N THR A 86 -12.07 -5.02 8.22
CA THR A 86 -12.40 -4.01 9.23
C THR A 86 -11.94 -4.42 10.62
N PHE A 87 -11.90 -5.73 10.91
CA PHE A 87 -11.39 -6.25 12.16
C PHE A 87 -9.89 -6.01 12.30
N ARG A 88 -9.11 -6.32 11.25
CA ARG A 88 -7.66 -6.06 11.22
C ARG A 88 -7.33 -4.57 11.29
N LEU A 89 -8.18 -3.71 10.73
CA LEU A 89 -8.04 -2.27 10.86
C LEU A 89 -8.30 -1.80 12.29
N LYS A 90 -9.35 -2.32 12.92
CA LYS A 90 -9.75 -1.98 14.30
C LYS A 90 -8.67 -2.34 15.32
N TYR A 91 -8.06 -3.52 15.20
CA TYR A 91 -7.07 -4.06 16.15
C TYR A 91 -5.64 -4.06 15.61
N ARG A 92 -5.35 -3.15 14.68
CA ARG A 92 -4.05 -3.08 14.01
C ARG A 92 -2.89 -2.88 14.96
N ASP A 93 -3.05 -1.98 15.92
CA ASP A 93 -1.98 -1.62 16.85
C ASP A 93 -1.80 -2.70 17.91
N GLU A 94 -2.89 -3.29 18.41
CA GLU A 94 -2.86 -4.42 19.35
C GLU A 94 -2.18 -5.63 18.71
N MET A 95 -2.58 -6.05 17.51
CA MET A 95 -1.95 -7.14 16.78
C MET A 95 -0.47 -6.90 16.55
N LYS A 96 -0.11 -5.68 16.15
CA LYS A 96 1.28 -5.29 15.95
C LYS A 96 2.08 -5.39 17.24
N ASN A 97 1.57 -4.87 18.35
CA ASN A 97 2.25 -4.90 19.66
C ASN A 97 2.46 -6.33 20.15
N THR A 98 1.46 -7.20 20.00
CA THR A 98 1.55 -8.63 20.34
C THR A 98 2.63 -9.33 19.53
N ILE A 99 2.69 -9.11 18.22
CA ILE A 99 3.71 -9.70 17.35
C ILE A 99 5.12 -9.21 17.70
N VAL A 100 5.28 -7.90 17.93
CA VAL A 100 6.56 -7.32 18.38
C VAL A 100 7.00 -7.94 19.71
N LYS A 101 6.10 -8.07 20.68
CA LYS A 101 6.35 -8.68 21.98
C LYS A 101 6.84 -10.13 21.84
N ILE A 102 6.19 -10.93 21.02
CA ILE A 102 6.58 -12.32 20.73
C ILE A 102 8.00 -12.40 20.15
N ILE A 103 8.32 -11.54 19.20
CA ILE A 103 9.63 -11.55 18.55
C ILE A 103 10.73 -11.08 19.49
N LEU A 104 10.51 -10.00 20.24
CA LEU A 104 11.51 -9.46 21.18
C LEU A 104 11.76 -10.40 22.36
N GLN A 105 10.73 -11.10 22.85
CA GLN A 105 10.84 -12.10 23.88
C GLN A 105 11.40 -13.44 23.37
N LYS A 106 11.61 -13.57 22.05
CA LYS A 106 12.07 -14.78 21.41
C LYS A 106 11.22 -16.01 21.78
N ALA A 107 9.90 -15.80 21.85
CA ALA A 107 8.97 -16.83 22.26
C ALA A 107 8.94 -17.97 21.20
N GLN A 108 8.94 -19.21 21.70
CA GLN A 108 8.62 -20.39 20.93
C GLN A 108 7.09 -20.48 20.71
N LYS A 109 6.62 -21.45 19.95
CA LYS A 109 5.20 -21.58 19.58
C LYS A 109 4.26 -21.58 20.80
N ASP A 110 4.57 -22.38 21.82
CA ASP A 110 3.73 -22.47 23.03
C ASP A 110 3.72 -21.17 23.82
N GLY A 111 4.87 -20.51 23.96
CA GLY A 111 4.98 -19.21 24.60
C GLY A 111 4.27 -18.11 23.82
N ALA A 112 4.31 -18.15 22.49
CA ALA A 112 3.59 -17.22 21.63
C ALA A 112 2.08 -17.36 21.79
N ILE A 113 1.56 -18.59 21.83
CA ILE A 113 0.13 -18.87 22.05
C ILE A 113 -0.33 -18.27 23.39
N GLN A 114 0.49 -18.42 24.45
CA GLN A 114 0.14 -17.84 25.74
C GLN A 114 0.10 -16.31 25.69
N ILE A 115 1.10 -15.68 25.09
CA ILE A 115 1.15 -14.21 24.93
C ILE A 115 -0.06 -13.71 24.14
N ILE A 116 -0.44 -14.40 23.05
CA ILE A 116 -1.59 -14.04 22.24
C ILE A 116 -2.88 -14.11 23.04
N LYS A 117 -3.07 -15.18 23.84
CA LYS A 117 -4.24 -15.35 24.69
C LYS A 117 -4.32 -14.28 25.78
N ASP A 118 -3.19 -13.98 26.42
CA ASP A 118 -3.14 -12.97 27.48
C ASP A 118 -3.48 -11.57 26.91
N ASP A 119 -2.96 -11.22 25.75
CA ASP A 119 -3.28 -9.95 25.09
C ASP A 119 -4.73 -9.94 24.58
N ALA A 120 -5.26 -11.07 24.08
CA ALA A 120 -6.66 -11.20 23.66
C ALA A 120 -7.66 -11.01 24.80
N ASN A 121 -7.31 -11.40 26.04
CA ASN A 121 -8.18 -11.24 27.22
C ASN A 121 -8.51 -9.76 27.52
N ASN A 122 -7.71 -8.82 27.01
CA ASN A 122 -7.98 -7.39 27.14
C ASN A 122 -9.03 -6.88 26.13
N LEU A 123 -9.48 -7.73 25.20
CA LEU A 123 -10.43 -7.40 24.16
C LEU A 123 -11.86 -7.92 24.52
N PRO A 124 -12.90 -7.34 23.87
CA PRO A 124 -14.24 -7.86 24.02
C PRO A 124 -14.33 -9.36 23.67
N GLN A 125 -15.09 -10.12 24.43
CA GLN A 125 -15.16 -11.58 24.34
C GLN A 125 -15.47 -12.07 22.92
N ASN A 126 -16.35 -11.37 22.19
CA ASN A 126 -16.71 -11.71 20.80
C ASN A 126 -15.56 -11.54 19.81
N ASP A 127 -14.55 -10.72 20.13
CA ASP A 127 -13.45 -10.40 19.25
C ASP A 127 -12.19 -11.24 19.52
N GLN A 128 -12.11 -11.90 20.70
CA GLN A 128 -10.93 -12.63 21.16
C GLN A 128 -10.52 -13.76 20.21
N ALA A 129 -11.46 -14.61 19.81
CA ALA A 129 -11.17 -15.76 18.94
C ALA A 129 -10.60 -15.31 17.58
N LYS A 130 -11.22 -14.29 16.99
CA LYS A 130 -10.76 -13.75 15.69
C LYS A 130 -9.42 -13.02 15.82
N PHE A 131 -9.15 -12.39 16.97
CA PHE A 131 -7.85 -11.77 17.23
C PHE A 131 -6.74 -12.82 17.30
N ILE A 132 -6.95 -13.91 18.04
CA ILE A 132 -5.99 -15.03 18.15
C ILE A 132 -5.68 -15.59 16.78
N GLU A 133 -6.70 -15.97 16.00
CA GLU A 133 -6.53 -16.49 14.64
C GLU A 133 -5.77 -15.53 13.72
N SER A 134 -6.09 -14.24 13.82
CA SER A 134 -5.47 -13.21 12.98
C SER A 134 -3.99 -13.02 13.31
N VAL A 135 -3.61 -13.02 14.58
CA VAL A 135 -2.21 -12.89 15.02
C VAL A 135 -1.42 -14.16 14.68
N GLU A 136 -1.98 -15.36 14.88
CA GLU A 136 -1.35 -16.62 14.50
C GLU A 136 -1.07 -16.68 13.00
N THR A 137 -2.05 -16.34 12.18
CA THR A 137 -1.91 -16.29 10.72
C THR A 137 -0.80 -15.32 10.30
N GLU A 138 -0.73 -14.17 10.93
CA GLU A 138 0.27 -13.15 10.68
C GLU A 138 1.69 -13.63 11.05
N LEU A 139 1.84 -14.32 12.21
CA LEU A 139 3.12 -14.88 12.66
C LEU A 139 3.63 -16.00 11.74
N ILE A 140 2.74 -16.89 11.27
CA ILE A 140 3.08 -17.94 10.33
C ILE A 140 3.54 -17.35 8.98
N GLY A 141 2.89 -16.27 8.55
CA GLY A 141 3.21 -15.55 7.31
C GLY A 141 4.43 -14.63 7.39
N LEU A 142 5.13 -14.54 8.55
CA LEU A 142 6.29 -13.67 8.70
C LEU A 142 7.56 -14.27 8.05
N HIS A 143 8.17 -13.44 7.19
CA HIS A 143 9.40 -13.78 6.46
C HIS A 143 10.28 -12.53 6.23
N ASP A 144 11.50 -12.72 5.70
CA ASP A 144 12.49 -11.66 5.49
C ASP A 144 11.99 -10.46 4.65
N GLY A 145 11.00 -10.68 3.78
CA GLY A 145 10.43 -9.62 2.93
C GLY A 145 9.36 -8.76 3.61
N ASN A 146 8.83 -9.15 4.79
CA ASN A 146 7.67 -8.46 5.36
C ASN A 146 7.80 -8.05 6.84
N PHE A 147 8.84 -8.50 7.57
CA PHE A 147 9.03 -8.17 9.00
C PHE A 147 9.27 -6.67 9.25
N ALA A 148 9.81 -5.94 8.29
CA ALA A 148 10.17 -4.52 8.44
C ALA A 148 8.99 -3.63 8.85
N ARG A 149 7.75 -4.03 8.54
CA ARG A 149 6.52 -3.32 8.95
C ARG A 149 6.33 -3.25 10.47
N TYR A 150 6.98 -4.15 11.23
CA TYR A 150 6.94 -4.18 12.69
C TYR A 150 8.01 -3.31 13.36
N LYS A 151 8.88 -2.66 12.58
CA LYS A 151 9.99 -1.83 13.06
C LYS A 151 10.97 -2.60 13.96
N ILE A 152 11.17 -3.87 13.69
CA ILE A 152 12.12 -4.76 14.36
C ILE A 152 13.41 -4.78 13.53
N SER A 153 14.57 -4.86 14.20
CA SER A 153 15.84 -4.97 13.51
C SER A 153 16.01 -6.34 12.82
N PRO A 154 16.73 -6.40 11.68
CA PRO A 154 16.98 -7.67 11.01
C PRO A 154 17.66 -8.72 11.91
N SER A 155 18.50 -8.28 12.85
CA SER A 155 19.19 -9.18 13.78
C SER A 155 18.25 -9.79 14.83
N GLU A 156 17.28 -9.03 15.33
CA GLU A 156 16.27 -9.51 16.26
C GLU A 156 15.32 -10.49 15.59
N PHE A 157 14.86 -10.14 14.36
CA PHE A 157 14.02 -11.03 13.58
C PHE A 157 14.68 -12.37 13.28
N LYS A 158 15.94 -12.38 12.79
CA LYS A 158 16.68 -13.61 12.50
C LYS A 158 16.86 -14.49 13.72
N ARG A 159 17.19 -13.91 14.90
CA ARG A 159 17.33 -14.66 16.15
C ARG A 159 16.02 -15.33 16.56
N TRP A 160 14.92 -14.60 16.49
CA TRP A 160 13.61 -15.17 16.79
C TRP A 160 13.23 -16.25 15.78
N LYS A 161 13.44 -16.02 14.49
CA LYS A 161 13.07 -16.95 13.42
C LYS A 161 13.78 -18.29 13.57
N GLN A 162 15.07 -18.30 13.94
CA GLN A 162 15.81 -19.53 14.24
C GLN A 162 15.17 -20.32 15.40
N ILE A 163 14.72 -19.65 16.45
CA ILE A 163 14.07 -20.30 17.59
C ILE A 163 12.68 -20.82 17.20
N TRP A 164 11.94 -20.04 16.42
CA TRP A 164 10.62 -20.38 15.92
C TRP A 164 10.63 -21.62 15.03
N ASP A 165 11.56 -21.70 14.10
CA ASP A 165 11.67 -22.81 13.16
C ASP A 165 12.22 -24.09 13.83
N ASN A 166 13.13 -23.98 14.81
CA ASN A 166 13.68 -25.10 15.56
C ASN A 166 12.71 -25.70 16.60
N GLY A 167 11.70 -24.98 17.03
CA GLY A 167 10.64 -25.44 17.93
C GLY A 167 9.56 -26.29 17.22
N SER A 168 9.83 -26.78 16.02
CA SER A 168 8.90 -27.56 15.18
C SER A 168 9.18 -29.07 15.18
N ASN A 169 10.06 -29.56 16.06
CA ASN A 169 10.35 -31.00 16.25
C ASN A 169 9.67 -31.54 17.50
#